data_6b56661d88f09dbfc1a8cdecce1c5f3c
#
_entry.id   6b56661d88f09dbfc1a8cdecce1c5f3c
#
_cell.length_a   1.000
_cell.length_b   1.000
_cell.length_c   1.000
_cell.angle_alpha   90.00
_cell.angle_beta   90.00
_cell.angle_gamma   90.00
#
_symmetry.space_group_name_H-M   'P 1'
#
loop_
_entity.id
_entity.type
_entity.pdbx_description
1 polymer ?
#
loop_
_entity_poly.entity_id
_entity_poly.type
_entity_poly.pdbx_seq_one_letter_code
_entity_poly.pdbx_strand_id
1 'polypeptide(L)'
;MSDATVDAATVDAAGAHASSRFAADVEFARAIAVEAGRIQLERYERVESIEFKSAKDVVTEVDHLCEKLILDAIRDRFPGDGILAEESGAHQAKGEHGRPGEGGDTGGEAVARSLSSGRTWIVDPLDGTVNYANAIPFFCVSVALIVDGVSAAGAIHDPMRGETFSAVADGAAWLSTDTRGTVAIRASEKDELKDWVVHLALSGKAVASRVSAVRRATRVSRTMGSSALALAYVANGRFDAFVQSGGMSAWDVAAAGLIAERGGAIVTDTVGGPWFDVAKATSAFGVCAAAPSRHADLLRLSGEPPKG
;
A
#
# COMPACT_ATOMS: atom_id res chain seq x y z
N MET A 1 32.99 -0.18 -2.92
CA MET A 1 32.02 0.19 -1.88
C MET A 1 32.21 1.66 -1.64
N SER A 2 31.47 2.48 -2.36
CA SER A 2 31.47 3.95 -2.21
C SER A 2 30.36 4.27 -1.23
N ASP A 3 30.74 4.80 -0.09
CA ASP A 3 29.88 5.26 0.99
C ASP A 3 29.29 6.61 0.55
N ALA A 4 28.18 6.54 -0.18
CA ALA A 4 27.34 7.71 -0.45
C ALA A 4 26.41 7.88 0.75
N THR A 5 26.93 8.38 1.85
CA THR A 5 26.16 8.99 2.92
C THR A 5 25.48 10.23 2.36
N VAL A 6 24.28 10.06 1.84
CA VAL A 6 23.35 11.17 1.64
C VAL A 6 23.06 11.71 3.02
N ASP A 7 23.53 12.92 3.29
CA ASP A 7 23.21 13.69 4.50
C ASP A 7 21.70 14.09 4.42
N ALA A 8 20.83 13.12 4.63
CA ALA A 8 19.40 13.35 4.68
C ALA A 8 19.10 14.01 6.02
N ALA A 9 18.76 15.29 5.99
CA ALA A 9 18.37 16.03 7.18
C ALA A 9 17.28 15.25 7.93
N THR A 10 17.62 14.77 9.12
CA THR A 10 16.67 14.11 10.00
C THR A 10 15.78 15.19 10.59
N VAL A 11 14.47 15.04 10.45
CA VAL A 11 13.47 15.90 11.07
C VAL A 11 12.68 15.11 12.10
N ASP A 12 12.00 15.79 13.02
CA ASP A 12 10.99 15.09 13.81
C ASP A 12 9.82 14.65 12.90
N ALA A 13 9.06 13.70 13.37
CA ALA A 13 7.98 13.14 12.55
C ALA A 13 6.91 14.18 12.18
N ALA A 14 6.62 15.13 13.05
CA ALA A 14 5.65 16.22 12.83
C ALA A 14 6.16 17.23 11.79
N GLY A 15 7.48 17.45 11.72
CA GLY A 15 8.11 18.36 10.74
C GLY A 15 8.09 17.83 9.31
N ALA A 16 8.03 16.51 9.10
CA ALA A 16 8.14 15.87 7.79
C ALA A 16 7.08 16.33 6.79
N HIS A 17 5.86 16.54 7.24
CA HIS A 17 4.71 16.94 6.41
C HIS A 17 4.12 18.31 6.76
N ALA A 18 4.79 19.10 7.60
CA ALA A 18 4.23 20.31 8.21
C ALA A 18 3.71 21.36 7.22
N SER A 19 4.26 21.42 6.00
CA SER A 19 3.81 22.36 4.96
C SER A 19 2.63 21.87 4.11
N SER A 20 2.22 20.60 4.26
CA SER A 20 1.11 20.03 3.51
C SER A 20 -0.24 20.41 4.11
N ARG A 21 -1.22 20.61 3.25
CA ARG A 21 -2.64 20.71 3.68
C ARG A 21 -3.18 19.43 4.29
N PHE A 22 -2.52 18.30 4.07
CA PHE A 22 -2.85 16.98 4.59
C PHE A 22 -1.97 16.56 5.78
N ALA A 23 -1.24 17.51 6.39
CA ALA A 23 -0.32 17.22 7.50
C ALA A 23 -1.02 16.50 8.67
N ALA A 24 -2.19 16.99 9.09
CA ALA A 24 -2.94 16.38 10.18
C ALA A 24 -3.49 14.98 9.82
N ASP A 25 -3.83 14.78 8.57
CA ASP A 25 -4.37 13.49 8.09
C ASP A 25 -3.30 12.42 8.04
N VAL A 26 -2.11 12.74 7.51
CA VAL A 26 -1.00 11.78 7.45
C VAL A 26 -0.44 11.46 8.83
N GLU A 27 -0.40 12.43 9.73
CA GLU A 27 0.01 12.17 11.13
C GLU A 27 -0.97 11.25 11.84
N PHE A 28 -2.28 11.43 11.61
CA PHE A 28 -3.29 10.50 12.10
C PHE A 28 -3.08 9.10 11.50
N ALA A 29 -2.92 8.98 10.17
CA ALA A 29 -2.68 7.69 9.50
C ALA A 29 -1.45 6.97 10.07
N ARG A 30 -0.35 7.70 10.29
CA ARG A 30 0.88 7.16 10.90
C ARG A 30 0.65 6.66 12.32
N ALA A 31 0.01 7.50 13.16
CA ALA A 31 -0.21 7.16 14.56
C ALA A 31 -1.07 5.91 14.71
N ILE A 32 -2.18 5.84 13.98
CA ILE A 32 -3.12 4.72 14.09
C ILE A 32 -2.53 3.43 13.47
N ALA A 33 -1.73 3.54 12.39
CA ALA A 33 -1.04 2.39 11.82
C ALA A 33 -0.01 1.80 12.79
N VAL A 34 0.73 2.65 13.52
CA VAL A 34 1.67 2.20 14.58
C VAL A 34 0.92 1.54 15.73
N GLU A 35 -0.24 2.07 16.14
CA GLU A 35 -1.03 1.49 17.22
C GLU A 35 -1.60 0.12 16.85
N ALA A 36 -2.12 -0.04 15.62
CA ALA A 36 -2.55 -1.33 15.09
C ALA A 36 -1.36 -2.31 14.97
N GLY A 37 -0.20 -1.85 14.52
CA GLY A 37 1.02 -2.65 14.46
C GLY A 37 1.48 -3.18 15.82
N ARG A 38 1.21 -2.48 16.92
CA ARG A 38 1.45 -3.01 18.27
C ARG A 38 0.57 -4.21 18.59
N ILE A 39 -0.71 -4.18 18.21
CA ILE A 39 -1.60 -5.34 18.34
C ILE A 39 -1.05 -6.51 17.52
N GLN A 40 -0.61 -6.27 16.29
CA GLN A 40 0.01 -7.29 15.47
C GLN A 40 1.22 -7.93 16.17
N LEU A 41 2.14 -7.13 16.73
CA LEU A 41 3.31 -7.65 17.45
C LEU A 41 2.96 -8.41 18.72
N GLU A 42 1.98 -7.94 19.50
CA GLU A 42 1.55 -8.61 20.73
C GLU A 42 0.98 -10.01 20.47
N ARG A 43 0.37 -10.21 19.30
CA ARG A 43 -0.27 -11.45 18.87
C ARG A 43 0.57 -12.28 17.90
N TYR A 44 1.69 -11.77 17.42
CA TYR A 44 2.57 -12.47 16.48
C TYR A 44 3.06 -13.80 17.07
N GLU A 45 2.99 -14.88 16.27
CA GLU A 45 3.24 -16.26 16.68
C GLU A 45 2.29 -16.79 17.79
N ARG A 46 1.16 -16.08 18.05
CA ARG A 46 0.18 -16.41 19.08
C ARG A 46 -1.25 -16.28 18.55
N VAL A 47 -1.44 -16.51 17.26
CA VAL A 47 -2.75 -16.46 16.61
C VAL A 47 -3.65 -17.52 17.24
N GLU A 48 -4.81 -17.11 17.75
CA GLU A 48 -5.76 -17.97 18.44
C GLU A 48 -6.79 -18.57 17.48
N SER A 49 -7.14 -17.83 16.41
CA SER A 49 -8.08 -18.30 15.39
C SER A 49 -7.67 -17.89 13.99
N ILE A 50 -7.86 -18.78 13.03
CA ILE A 50 -7.65 -18.57 11.62
C ILE A 50 -8.91 -19.00 10.90
N GLU A 51 -9.53 -18.08 10.15
CA GLU A 51 -10.68 -18.35 9.31
C GLU A 51 -10.25 -18.30 7.84
N PHE A 52 -10.79 -19.19 7.02
CA PHE A 52 -10.49 -19.26 5.59
C PHE A 52 -11.59 -18.52 4.80
N LYS A 53 -11.26 -17.35 4.24
CA LYS A 53 -12.14 -16.63 3.29
C LYS A 53 -12.25 -17.41 1.97
N SER A 54 -11.14 -18.08 1.57
CA SER A 54 -11.06 -18.93 0.39
C SER A 54 -9.94 -19.97 0.54
N ALA A 55 -9.71 -20.81 -0.48
CA ALA A 55 -8.59 -21.77 -0.48
C ALA A 55 -7.19 -21.11 -0.40
N LYS A 56 -7.09 -19.80 -0.64
CA LYS A 56 -5.82 -19.06 -0.70
C LYS A 56 -5.81 -17.79 0.16
N ASP A 57 -6.92 -17.52 0.85
CA ASP A 57 -7.11 -16.29 1.59
C ASP A 57 -7.60 -16.61 3.00
N VAL A 58 -6.96 -16.01 3.98
CA VAL A 58 -7.22 -16.23 5.40
C VAL A 58 -7.42 -14.90 6.12
N VAL A 59 -8.15 -14.93 7.21
CA VAL A 59 -8.28 -13.83 8.15
C VAL A 59 -8.04 -14.37 9.56
N THR A 60 -7.47 -13.56 10.42
CA THR A 60 -7.23 -13.90 11.83
C THR A 60 -8.03 -12.95 12.73
N GLU A 61 -8.15 -13.30 14.00
CA GLU A 61 -8.74 -12.37 14.98
C GLU A 61 -7.97 -11.04 15.07
N VAL A 62 -6.68 -11.03 14.64
CA VAL A 62 -5.83 -9.84 14.67
C VAL A 62 -6.24 -8.84 13.60
N ASP A 63 -6.65 -9.31 12.41
CA ASP A 63 -7.20 -8.47 11.35
C ASP A 63 -8.42 -7.69 11.89
N HIS A 64 -9.36 -8.39 12.52
CA HIS A 64 -10.57 -7.78 13.09
C HIS A 64 -10.28 -6.82 14.25
N LEU A 65 -9.31 -7.14 15.11
CA LEU A 65 -8.91 -6.27 16.22
C LEU A 65 -8.28 -4.97 15.71
N CYS A 66 -7.38 -5.08 14.74
CA CYS A 66 -6.72 -3.93 14.11
C CYS A 66 -7.73 -3.09 13.33
N GLU A 67 -8.60 -3.72 12.54
CA GLU A 67 -9.64 -3.00 11.81
C GLU A 67 -10.55 -2.22 12.75
N LYS A 68 -11.07 -2.87 13.79
CA LYS A 68 -11.93 -2.20 14.78
C LYS A 68 -11.26 -0.98 15.39
N LEU A 69 -9.99 -1.10 15.81
CA LEU A 69 -9.22 0.02 16.36
C LEU A 69 -9.16 1.20 15.37
N ILE A 70 -8.78 0.91 14.12
CA ILE A 70 -8.58 1.94 13.10
C ILE A 70 -9.91 2.62 12.76
N LEU A 71 -10.97 1.84 12.54
CA LEU A 71 -12.29 2.35 12.18
C LEU A 71 -12.90 3.21 13.28
N ASP A 72 -12.78 2.80 14.54
CA ASP A 72 -13.29 3.56 15.67
C ASP A 72 -12.55 4.92 15.77
N ALA A 73 -11.22 4.92 15.63
CA ALA A 73 -10.42 6.15 15.64
C ALA A 73 -10.76 7.11 14.47
N ILE A 74 -11.00 6.56 13.25
CA ILE A 74 -11.44 7.38 12.11
C ILE A 74 -12.82 7.99 12.40
N ARG A 75 -13.78 7.21 12.87
CA ARG A 75 -15.13 7.70 13.17
C ARG A 75 -15.17 8.77 14.24
N ASP A 76 -14.29 8.67 15.23
CA ASP A 76 -14.18 9.64 16.31
C ASP A 76 -13.52 10.95 15.83
N ARG A 77 -12.49 10.85 15.01
CA ARG A 77 -11.71 12.01 14.56
C ARG A 77 -12.30 12.69 13.33
N PHE A 78 -12.88 11.89 12.40
CA PHE A 78 -13.40 12.33 11.10
C PHE A 78 -14.81 11.77 10.84
N PRO A 79 -15.81 12.16 11.64
CA PRO A 79 -17.16 11.57 11.57
C PRO A 79 -17.91 11.83 10.26
N GLY A 80 -17.42 12.78 9.44
CA GLY A 80 -17.95 13.10 8.11
C GLY A 80 -17.27 12.39 6.96
N ASP A 81 -16.21 11.61 7.20
CA ASP A 81 -15.49 10.91 6.15
C ASP A 81 -16.09 9.49 5.92
N GLY A 82 -16.05 9.03 4.66
CA GLY A 82 -16.33 7.64 4.34
C GLY A 82 -15.17 6.72 4.73
N ILE A 83 -15.43 5.43 4.83
CA ILE A 83 -14.40 4.42 5.08
C ILE A 83 -14.62 3.24 4.15
N LEU A 84 -13.55 2.73 3.55
CA LEU A 84 -13.47 1.46 2.86
C LEU A 84 -12.42 0.60 3.55
N ALA A 85 -12.81 -0.52 4.13
CA ALA A 85 -11.93 -1.42 4.85
C ALA A 85 -11.98 -2.83 4.26
N GLU A 86 -10.90 -3.59 4.41
CA GLU A 86 -10.78 -4.91 3.81
C GLU A 86 -11.81 -5.89 4.36
N GLU A 87 -11.94 -5.97 5.70
CA GLU A 87 -12.76 -6.99 6.35
C GLU A 87 -14.25 -6.65 6.36
N SER A 88 -14.59 -5.41 6.65
CA SER A 88 -15.99 -4.97 6.82
C SER A 88 -16.55 -4.20 5.62
N GLY A 89 -15.73 -3.91 4.60
CA GLY A 89 -16.18 -3.24 3.39
C GLY A 89 -16.42 -1.75 3.55
N ALA A 90 -17.38 -1.20 2.81
CA ALA A 90 -17.64 0.23 2.76
C ALA A 90 -18.57 0.70 3.88
N HIS A 91 -18.19 1.80 4.54
CA HIS A 91 -18.98 2.47 5.58
C HIS A 91 -19.20 3.93 5.18
N GLN A 92 -20.47 4.39 5.24
CA GLN A 92 -20.82 5.79 4.94
C GLN A 92 -20.60 6.70 6.14
N ALA A 93 -20.41 7.99 5.87
CA ALA A 93 -20.34 9.04 6.88
C ALA A 93 -21.59 9.09 7.77
N LYS A 94 -21.42 9.46 9.05
CA LYS A 94 -22.57 9.73 9.93
C LYS A 94 -23.30 10.99 9.44
N GLY A 95 -24.48 10.84 8.88
CA GLY A 95 -25.31 11.98 8.45
C GLY A 95 -26.06 11.79 7.14
N GLU A 96 -25.70 10.86 6.30
CA GLU A 96 -26.55 10.46 5.18
C GLU A 96 -27.60 9.46 5.66
N HIS A 97 -28.89 9.79 5.48
CA HIS A 97 -30.04 9.04 5.95
C HIS A 97 -30.19 7.71 5.21
N GLY A 98 -29.33 6.73 5.53
CA GLY A 98 -29.52 5.33 5.25
C GLY A 98 -30.05 4.63 6.52
N ARG A 99 -31.17 3.91 6.43
CA ARG A 99 -31.71 3.14 7.56
C ARG A 99 -30.66 2.13 8.05
N PRO A 100 -30.40 2.01 9.39
CA PRO A 100 -29.60 0.92 9.93
C PRO A 100 -30.32 -0.41 9.62
N GLY A 101 -29.70 -1.31 8.86
CA GLY A 101 -30.21 -2.66 8.66
C GLY A 101 -30.42 -3.13 7.22
N GLU A 102 -30.25 -2.30 6.20
CA GLU A 102 -30.20 -2.79 4.82
C GLU A 102 -28.71 -3.02 4.48
N GLY A 103 -28.37 -4.29 4.23
CA GLY A 103 -27.02 -4.75 3.92
C GLY A 103 -26.37 -3.85 2.88
N GLY A 104 -25.19 -3.31 3.22
CA GLY A 104 -24.47 -2.39 2.37
C GLY A 104 -24.32 -3.02 0.98
N ASP A 105 -24.70 -2.26 -0.03
CA ASP A 105 -24.40 -2.60 -1.42
C ASP A 105 -22.87 -2.65 -1.55
N THR A 106 -22.31 -3.85 -1.46
CA THR A 106 -20.88 -4.14 -1.69
C THR A 106 -20.55 -4.13 -3.18
N GLY A 107 -21.46 -3.69 -4.02
CA GLY A 107 -21.27 -3.57 -5.46
C GLY A 107 -20.19 -2.53 -5.79
N GLY A 108 -19.32 -2.85 -6.75
CA GLY A 108 -18.21 -1.98 -7.17
C GLY A 108 -18.63 -0.54 -7.49
N GLU A 109 -19.88 -0.30 -7.92
CA GLU A 109 -20.41 1.05 -8.19
C GLU A 109 -20.64 1.89 -6.91
N ALA A 110 -21.08 1.28 -5.81
CA ALA A 110 -21.25 1.99 -4.53
C ALA A 110 -19.88 2.39 -3.95
N VAL A 111 -18.90 1.49 -4.02
CA VAL A 111 -17.51 1.76 -3.62
C VAL A 111 -16.91 2.86 -4.50
N ALA A 112 -17.02 2.75 -5.82
CA ALA A 112 -16.52 3.77 -6.75
C ALA A 112 -17.16 5.15 -6.47
N ARG A 113 -18.45 5.19 -6.16
CA ARG A 113 -19.16 6.43 -5.81
C ARG A 113 -18.67 7.03 -4.51
N SER A 114 -18.42 6.22 -3.48
CA SER A 114 -17.85 6.67 -2.19
C SER A 114 -16.44 7.23 -2.37
N LEU A 115 -15.63 6.64 -3.25
CA LEU A 115 -14.25 7.09 -3.50
C LEU A 115 -14.17 8.29 -4.43
N SER A 116 -15.20 8.55 -5.28
CA SER A 116 -15.15 9.57 -6.34
C SER A 116 -15.42 10.99 -5.86
N SER A 117 -15.97 11.18 -4.67
CA SER A 117 -16.30 12.51 -4.13
C SER A 117 -16.12 12.55 -2.62
N GLY A 118 -15.63 13.70 -2.13
CA GLY A 118 -15.40 13.92 -0.71
C GLY A 118 -14.16 13.17 -0.19
N ARG A 119 -14.20 12.83 1.09
CA ARG A 119 -13.08 12.22 1.81
C ARG A 119 -13.43 10.78 2.19
N THR A 120 -12.55 9.85 1.85
CA THR A 120 -12.71 8.42 2.20
C THR A 120 -11.39 7.84 2.67
N TRP A 121 -11.40 7.22 3.83
CA TRP A 121 -10.27 6.44 4.35
C TRP A 121 -10.31 5.04 3.77
N ILE A 122 -9.16 4.55 3.30
CA ILE A 122 -8.98 3.17 2.84
C ILE A 122 -8.04 2.47 3.79
N VAL A 123 -8.47 1.31 4.32
CA VAL A 123 -7.79 0.60 5.39
C VAL A 123 -7.56 -0.86 5.02
N ASP A 124 -6.32 -1.29 5.18
CA ASP A 124 -5.93 -2.70 5.30
C ASP A 124 -5.35 -2.89 6.69
N PRO A 125 -6.03 -3.61 7.57
CA PRO A 125 -5.59 -3.81 8.94
C PRO A 125 -4.37 -4.72 9.06
N LEU A 126 -4.16 -5.63 8.09
CA LEU A 126 -3.04 -6.57 8.04
C LEU A 126 -2.79 -7.07 6.62
N ASP A 127 -2.07 -6.29 5.79
CA ASP A 127 -1.59 -6.77 4.49
C ASP A 127 -0.50 -7.83 4.69
N GLY A 128 -0.76 -9.02 4.15
CA GLY A 128 0.09 -10.18 4.34
C GLY A 128 -0.39 -11.14 5.42
N THR A 129 -1.70 -11.31 5.60
CA THR A 129 -2.31 -12.21 6.59
C THR A 129 -1.80 -13.65 6.49
N VAL A 130 -1.57 -14.17 5.27
CA VAL A 130 -0.97 -15.49 5.07
C VAL A 130 0.44 -15.55 5.66
N ASN A 131 1.26 -14.51 5.49
CA ASN A 131 2.58 -14.42 6.11
C ASN A 131 2.46 -14.41 7.62
N TYR A 132 1.60 -13.56 8.14
CA TYR A 132 1.36 -13.41 9.57
C TYR A 132 0.96 -14.74 10.22
N ALA A 133 -0.03 -15.42 9.67
CA ALA A 133 -0.53 -16.72 10.16
C ALA A 133 0.54 -17.83 10.12
N ASN A 134 1.56 -17.70 9.27
CA ASN A 134 2.67 -18.64 9.15
C ASN A 134 3.96 -18.15 9.82
N ALA A 135 3.90 -17.12 10.67
CA ALA A 135 5.05 -16.52 11.34
C ALA A 135 6.17 -16.05 10.38
N ILE A 136 5.80 -15.59 9.17
CA ILE A 136 6.72 -14.99 8.21
C ILE A 136 6.74 -13.47 8.47
N PRO A 137 7.89 -12.87 8.86
CA PRO A 137 7.96 -11.50 9.34
C PRO A 137 7.96 -10.47 8.18
N PHE A 138 6.93 -10.51 7.34
CA PHE A 138 6.73 -9.56 6.24
C PHE A 138 5.25 -9.27 6.04
N PHE A 139 4.73 -8.31 6.76
CA PHE A 139 3.35 -7.84 6.79
C PHE A 139 3.31 -6.39 7.27
N CYS A 140 2.19 -5.69 7.08
CA CYS A 140 2.07 -4.30 7.49
C CYS A 140 0.62 -3.89 7.78
N VAL A 141 0.46 -2.69 8.32
CA VAL A 141 -0.80 -1.94 8.35
C VAL A 141 -0.76 -0.90 7.24
N SER A 142 -1.85 -0.75 6.48
CA SER A 142 -2.00 0.25 5.42
C SER A 142 -3.19 1.16 5.69
N VAL A 143 -2.96 2.47 5.74
CA VAL A 143 -4.00 3.49 5.94
C VAL A 143 -3.81 4.61 4.94
N ALA A 144 -4.83 4.89 4.12
CA ALA A 144 -4.82 5.97 3.14
C ALA A 144 -6.05 6.86 3.24
N LEU A 145 -5.88 8.13 2.91
CA LEU A 145 -6.97 9.07 2.66
C LEU A 145 -7.07 9.36 1.17
N ILE A 146 -8.25 9.15 0.62
CA ILE A 146 -8.63 9.56 -0.72
C ILE A 146 -9.47 10.82 -0.62
N VAL A 147 -9.15 11.81 -1.44
CA VAL A 147 -9.92 13.05 -1.56
C VAL A 147 -10.27 13.26 -3.03
N ASP A 148 -11.56 13.31 -3.32
CA ASP A 148 -12.08 13.49 -4.68
C ASP A 148 -11.46 12.54 -5.71
N GLY A 149 -11.34 11.27 -5.32
CA GLY A 149 -10.83 10.20 -6.17
C GLY A 149 -9.30 10.08 -6.26
N VAL A 150 -8.55 10.91 -5.55
CA VAL A 150 -7.09 10.93 -5.59
C VAL A 150 -6.51 10.57 -4.22
N SER A 151 -5.47 9.74 -4.19
CA SER A 151 -4.75 9.44 -2.95
C SER A 151 -4.05 10.71 -2.45
N ALA A 152 -4.49 11.20 -1.28
CA ALA A 152 -4.10 12.49 -0.72
C ALA A 152 -3.06 12.37 0.41
N ALA A 153 -3.18 11.33 1.25
CA ALA A 153 -2.26 11.01 2.32
C ALA A 153 -2.23 9.50 2.54
N GLY A 154 -1.11 8.97 3.00
CA GLY A 154 -1.01 7.54 3.27
C GLY A 154 0.14 7.19 4.20
N ALA A 155 -0.04 6.11 4.97
CA ALA A 155 0.96 5.51 5.83
C ALA A 155 0.94 3.98 5.71
N ILE A 156 2.13 3.39 5.68
CA ILE A 156 2.37 1.95 5.76
C ILE A 156 3.27 1.72 6.97
N HIS A 157 2.84 0.90 7.92
CA HIS A 157 3.64 0.55 9.08
C HIS A 157 4.06 -0.91 9.04
N ASP A 158 5.37 -1.16 9.01
CA ASP A 158 6.02 -2.47 9.19
C ASP A 158 6.34 -2.65 10.68
N PRO A 159 5.55 -3.40 11.44
CA PRO A 159 5.76 -3.53 12.89
C PRO A 159 6.98 -4.37 13.22
N MET A 160 7.35 -5.34 12.35
CA MET A 160 8.53 -6.18 12.58
C MET A 160 9.83 -5.40 12.54
N ARG A 161 9.86 -4.27 11.83
CA ARG A 161 11.05 -3.42 11.69
C ARG A 161 10.92 -2.10 12.46
N GLY A 162 9.75 -1.78 13.01
CA GLY A 162 9.44 -0.48 13.61
C GLY A 162 9.59 0.66 12.60
N GLU A 163 9.16 0.44 11.36
CA GLU A 163 9.31 1.36 10.24
C GLU A 163 7.96 1.86 9.76
N THR A 164 7.81 3.18 9.64
CA THR A 164 6.59 3.78 9.10
C THR A 164 6.92 4.60 7.86
N PHE A 165 6.47 4.16 6.71
CA PHE A 165 6.49 4.90 5.46
C PHE A 165 5.29 5.83 5.40
N SER A 166 5.46 7.06 4.95
CA SER A 166 4.35 8.01 4.81
C SER A 166 4.57 8.97 3.65
N ALA A 167 3.47 9.45 3.07
CA ALA A 167 3.49 10.48 2.04
C ALA A 167 2.20 11.28 2.02
N VAL A 168 2.27 12.48 1.45
CA VAL A 168 1.13 13.33 1.09
C VAL A 168 1.23 13.72 -0.39
N ALA A 169 0.09 13.97 -1.03
CA ALA A 169 0.03 14.26 -2.48
C ALA A 169 0.83 15.50 -2.89
N ASP A 170 0.94 16.49 -2.02
CA ASP A 170 1.66 17.76 -2.23
C ASP A 170 3.03 17.80 -1.52
N GLY A 171 3.60 16.64 -1.16
CA GLY A 171 4.86 16.53 -0.44
C GLY A 171 5.76 15.40 -0.90
N ALA A 172 6.78 15.10 -0.12
CA ALA A 172 7.72 13.99 -0.33
C ALA A 172 7.27 12.73 0.42
N ALA A 173 7.94 11.60 0.12
CA ALA A 173 7.84 10.39 0.93
C ALA A 173 8.88 10.37 2.05
N TRP A 174 8.48 9.83 3.19
CA TRP A 174 9.29 9.78 4.41
C TRP A 174 9.28 8.39 5.03
N LEU A 175 10.38 8.04 5.66
CA LEU A 175 10.53 6.85 6.51
C LEU A 175 10.84 7.28 7.93
N SER A 176 10.00 6.87 8.87
CA SER A 176 10.19 7.08 10.30
C SER A 176 10.60 5.79 10.97
N THR A 177 11.55 5.86 11.87
CA THR A 177 11.98 4.75 12.74
C THR A 177 12.25 5.28 14.14
N ASP A 178 12.08 4.44 15.17
CA ASP A 178 12.37 4.82 16.56
C ASP A 178 13.86 5.14 16.80
N THR A 179 14.74 4.53 15.99
CA THR A 179 16.19 4.63 16.19
C THR A 179 16.87 5.73 15.37
N ARG A 180 16.29 6.12 14.21
CA ARG A 180 16.91 7.06 13.27
C ARG A 180 16.08 8.32 13.05
N GLY A 181 14.93 8.44 13.72
CA GLY A 181 13.96 9.50 13.47
C GLY A 181 13.32 9.40 12.10
N THR A 182 12.95 10.52 11.51
CA THR A 182 12.25 10.61 10.22
C THR A 182 13.17 11.19 9.16
N VAL A 183 13.30 10.49 8.03
CA VAL A 183 14.15 10.88 6.89
C VAL A 183 13.35 10.85 5.59
N ALA A 184 13.62 11.79 4.69
CA ALA A 184 13.10 11.74 3.34
C ALA A 184 13.70 10.54 2.59
N ILE A 185 12.86 9.83 1.84
CA ILE A 185 13.27 8.64 1.10
C ILE A 185 13.11 8.84 -0.40
N ARG A 186 13.90 8.08 -1.16
CA ARG A 186 13.89 8.12 -2.63
C ARG A 186 13.97 6.73 -3.22
N ALA A 187 13.29 6.55 -4.34
CA ALA A 187 13.40 5.38 -5.18
C ALA A 187 14.84 5.19 -5.71
N SER A 188 15.13 3.98 -6.15
CA SER A 188 16.45 3.63 -6.69
C SER A 188 16.83 4.49 -7.89
N GLU A 189 18.09 4.87 -7.97
CA GLU A 189 18.70 5.60 -9.10
C GLU A 189 19.50 4.68 -10.05
N LYS A 190 19.42 3.35 -9.85
CA LYS A 190 20.08 2.40 -10.74
C LYS A 190 19.50 2.47 -12.15
N ASP A 191 20.36 2.51 -13.16
CA ASP A 191 20.00 2.68 -14.57
C ASP A 191 20.08 1.38 -15.41
N GLU A 192 20.61 0.28 -14.81
CA GLU A 192 20.76 -1.00 -15.48
C GLU A 192 19.88 -2.07 -14.85
N LEU A 193 18.95 -2.65 -15.63
CA LEU A 193 18.03 -3.71 -15.16
C LEU A 193 18.76 -4.90 -14.52
N LYS A 194 19.94 -5.27 -15.04
CA LYS A 194 20.75 -6.38 -14.49
C LYS A 194 21.16 -6.18 -13.03
N ASP A 195 21.05 -4.96 -12.50
CA ASP A 195 21.39 -4.62 -11.11
C ASP A 195 20.15 -4.53 -10.21
N TRP A 196 18.96 -4.69 -10.77
CA TRP A 196 17.71 -4.50 -10.06
C TRP A 196 17.27 -5.72 -9.22
N VAL A 197 16.79 -5.42 -8.03
CA VAL A 197 16.01 -6.33 -7.18
C VAL A 197 14.54 -5.98 -7.36
N VAL A 198 13.73 -6.92 -7.87
CA VAL A 198 12.35 -6.65 -8.29
C VAL A 198 11.36 -7.51 -7.50
N HIS A 199 10.30 -6.90 -6.95
CA HIS A 199 9.12 -7.66 -6.57
C HIS A 199 8.35 -8.05 -7.83
N LEU A 200 8.03 -9.34 -8.01
CA LEU A 200 7.41 -9.84 -9.22
C LEU A 200 6.30 -10.85 -8.90
N ALA A 201 5.05 -10.47 -9.17
CA ALA A 201 3.87 -11.31 -9.03
C ALA A 201 2.99 -11.18 -10.28
N LEU A 202 3.28 -11.96 -11.31
CA LEU A 202 2.55 -11.96 -12.57
C LEU A 202 1.52 -13.08 -12.61
N SER A 203 0.39 -12.80 -13.24
CA SER A 203 -0.68 -13.73 -13.57
C SER A 203 -1.15 -13.54 -15.01
N GLY A 204 -2.13 -14.31 -15.46
CA GLY A 204 -2.73 -14.14 -16.79
C GLY A 204 -1.99 -14.81 -17.93
N LYS A 205 -2.19 -14.31 -19.15
CA LYS A 205 -1.67 -14.93 -20.37
C LYS A 205 -0.15 -14.90 -20.44
N ALA A 206 0.44 -15.96 -20.98
CA ALA A 206 1.87 -16.09 -21.20
C ALA A 206 2.73 -15.80 -19.96
N VAL A 207 2.20 -16.03 -18.75
CA VAL A 207 2.85 -15.68 -17.47
C VAL A 207 4.27 -16.26 -17.37
N ALA A 208 4.48 -17.51 -17.74
CA ALA A 208 5.79 -18.16 -17.65
C ALA A 208 6.87 -17.46 -18.50
N SER A 209 6.52 -17.04 -19.73
CA SER A 209 7.45 -16.33 -20.62
C SER A 209 7.74 -14.92 -20.12
N ARG A 210 6.74 -14.19 -19.60
CA ARG A 210 6.88 -12.86 -19.03
C ARG A 210 7.75 -12.87 -17.76
N VAL A 211 7.47 -13.79 -16.83
CA VAL A 211 8.30 -14.01 -15.64
C VAL A 211 9.74 -14.32 -16.05
N SER A 212 9.94 -15.21 -17.03
CA SER A 212 11.25 -15.55 -17.54
C SER A 212 11.97 -14.36 -18.19
N ALA A 213 11.25 -13.50 -18.92
CA ALA A 213 11.82 -12.29 -19.53
C ALA A 213 12.33 -11.32 -18.47
N VAL A 214 11.50 -11.01 -17.45
CA VAL A 214 11.91 -10.14 -16.35
C VAL A 214 13.09 -10.73 -15.59
N ARG A 215 13.04 -12.02 -15.22
CA ARG A 215 14.11 -12.70 -14.45
C ARG A 215 15.45 -12.74 -15.20
N ARG A 216 15.45 -12.82 -16.53
CA ARG A 216 16.70 -12.76 -17.33
C ARG A 216 17.26 -11.35 -17.41
N ALA A 217 16.40 -10.32 -17.36
CA ALA A 217 16.81 -8.94 -17.48
C ALA A 217 17.28 -8.34 -16.14
N THR A 218 16.82 -8.88 -15.02
CA THR A 218 17.06 -8.31 -13.68
C THR A 218 18.02 -9.19 -12.86
N ARG A 219 18.64 -8.60 -11.82
CA ARG A 219 19.52 -9.32 -10.91
C ARG A 219 18.80 -10.45 -10.19
N VAL A 220 17.66 -10.13 -9.59
CA VAL A 220 16.86 -11.09 -8.82
C VAL A 220 15.42 -10.63 -8.68
N SER A 221 14.49 -11.57 -8.67
CA SER A 221 13.10 -11.31 -8.33
C SER A 221 12.70 -11.98 -7.01
N ARG A 222 11.74 -11.37 -6.33
CA ARG A 222 11.11 -11.86 -5.09
C ARG A 222 9.60 -11.76 -5.23
N THR A 223 8.88 -12.59 -4.50
CA THR A 223 7.45 -12.45 -4.22
C THR A 223 7.32 -12.51 -2.70
N MET A 224 6.86 -11.43 -2.08
CA MET A 224 7.03 -11.24 -0.63
C MET A 224 5.77 -11.58 0.18
N GLY A 225 4.59 -11.63 -0.43
CA GLY A 225 3.34 -12.01 0.23
C GLY A 225 2.60 -10.88 0.95
N SER A 226 3.16 -9.67 0.99
CA SER A 226 2.52 -8.41 1.36
C SER A 226 2.74 -7.45 0.20
N SER A 227 1.65 -7.03 -0.44
CA SER A 227 1.71 -6.18 -1.63
C SER A 227 2.00 -4.73 -1.25
N ALA A 228 1.32 -4.22 -0.23
CA ALA A 228 1.49 -2.84 0.22
C ALA A 228 2.92 -2.59 0.73
N LEU A 229 3.46 -3.48 1.57
CA LEU A 229 4.81 -3.31 2.09
C LEU A 229 5.87 -3.43 0.98
N ALA A 230 5.70 -4.39 0.05
CA ALA A 230 6.64 -4.56 -1.06
C ALA A 230 6.62 -3.34 -2.01
N LEU A 231 5.45 -2.75 -2.26
CA LEU A 231 5.32 -1.54 -3.07
C LEU A 231 5.92 -0.32 -2.34
N ALA A 232 5.71 -0.18 -1.03
CA ALA A 232 6.34 0.87 -0.23
C ALA A 232 7.89 0.78 -0.23
N TYR A 233 8.46 -0.43 -0.33
CA TYR A 233 9.90 -0.63 -0.43
C TYR A 233 10.52 -0.06 -1.72
N VAL A 234 9.73 0.20 -2.75
CA VAL A 234 10.20 0.91 -3.95
C VAL A 234 10.56 2.36 -3.61
N ALA A 235 9.80 3.00 -2.72
CA ALA A 235 10.02 4.39 -2.34
C ALA A 235 11.37 4.66 -1.66
N ASN A 236 12.02 3.65 -1.08
CA ASN A 236 13.32 3.78 -0.42
C ASN A 236 14.44 2.98 -1.12
N GLY A 237 14.19 2.48 -2.32
CA GLY A 237 15.17 1.76 -3.13
C GLY A 237 15.56 0.36 -2.63
N ARG A 238 14.85 -0.21 -1.64
CA ARG A 238 15.04 -1.62 -1.24
C ARG A 238 14.63 -2.58 -2.35
N PHE A 239 13.52 -2.26 -3.04
CA PHE A 239 13.24 -2.79 -4.36
C PHE A 239 13.45 -1.70 -5.40
N ASP A 240 14.09 -2.06 -6.50
CA ASP A 240 14.24 -1.16 -7.65
C ASP A 240 12.92 -1.08 -8.44
N ALA A 241 12.08 -2.11 -8.31
CA ALA A 241 10.75 -2.15 -8.91
C ALA A 241 9.81 -3.12 -8.21
N PHE A 242 8.50 -2.85 -8.40
CA PHE A 242 7.37 -3.71 -8.05
C PHE A 242 6.51 -3.92 -9.29
N VAL A 243 6.19 -5.19 -9.62
CA VAL A 243 5.25 -5.52 -10.68
C VAL A 243 4.32 -6.62 -10.20
N GLN A 244 3.04 -6.28 -10.11
CA GLN A 244 1.97 -7.24 -9.86
C GLN A 244 0.84 -7.00 -10.86
N SER A 245 0.45 -8.05 -11.60
CA SER A 245 -0.44 -7.92 -12.75
C SER A 245 -1.93 -8.05 -12.45
N GLY A 246 -2.31 -7.92 -11.19
CA GLY A 246 -3.71 -7.98 -10.76
C GLY A 246 -3.87 -8.68 -9.42
N GLY A 247 -5.12 -8.82 -8.97
CA GLY A 247 -5.45 -9.44 -7.70
C GLY A 247 -5.15 -8.58 -6.47
N MET A 248 -4.87 -7.29 -6.67
CA MET A 248 -4.79 -6.31 -5.59
C MET A 248 -6.09 -5.55 -5.46
N SER A 249 -6.40 -5.15 -4.25
CA SER A 249 -7.52 -4.29 -3.89
C SER A 249 -7.08 -2.85 -3.70
N ALA A 250 -8.03 -1.93 -3.51
CA ALA A 250 -7.72 -0.52 -3.29
C ALA A 250 -6.85 -0.30 -2.03
N TRP A 251 -7.04 -1.10 -0.99
CA TRP A 251 -6.29 -1.01 0.27
C TRP A 251 -4.84 -1.44 0.16
N ASP A 252 -4.50 -2.35 -0.77
CA ASP A 252 -3.11 -2.74 -1.07
C ASP A 252 -2.32 -1.60 -1.72
N VAL A 253 -3.00 -0.74 -2.51
CA VAL A 253 -2.32 0.20 -3.40
C VAL A 253 -2.45 1.67 -3.00
N ALA A 254 -3.52 2.07 -2.31
CA ALA A 254 -3.85 3.47 -2.08
C ALA A 254 -2.74 4.24 -1.32
N ALA A 255 -2.25 3.72 -0.21
CA ALA A 255 -1.13 4.31 0.52
C ALA A 255 0.21 4.03 -0.18
N ALA A 256 0.46 2.76 -0.52
CA ALA A 256 1.74 2.30 -1.02
C ALA A 256 2.11 2.91 -2.38
N GLY A 257 1.14 3.06 -3.29
CA GLY A 257 1.32 3.72 -4.59
C GLY A 257 1.68 5.20 -4.45
N LEU A 258 0.98 5.93 -3.56
CA LEU A 258 1.31 7.32 -3.25
C LEU A 258 2.74 7.44 -2.68
N ILE A 259 3.10 6.58 -1.73
CA ILE A 259 4.43 6.58 -1.12
C ILE A 259 5.51 6.31 -2.18
N ALA A 260 5.30 5.32 -3.06
CA ALA A 260 6.24 5.02 -4.15
C ALA A 260 6.39 6.21 -5.11
N GLU A 261 5.27 6.82 -5.52
CA GLU A 261 5.26 7.98 -6.42
C GLU A 261 5.96 9.19 -5.79
N ARG A 262 5.67 9.50 -4.51
CA ARG A 262 6.30 10.62 -3.79
C ARG A 262 7.76 10.34 -3.43
N GLY A 263 8.17 9.09 -3.40
CA GLY A 263 9.57 8.67 -3.37
C GLY A 263 10.31 8.85 -4.72
N GLY A 264 9.60 9.23 -5.77
CA GLY A 264 10.19 9.49 -7.09
C GLY A 264 10.18 8.28 -8.02
N ALA A 265 9.50 7.18 -7.69
CA ALA A 265 9.24 6.12 -8.65
C ALA A 265 8.21 6.56 -9.70
N ILE A 266 8.29 6.03 -10.92
CA ILE A 266 7.18 6.07 -11.85
C ILE A 266 6.25 4.91 -11.47
N VAL A 267 4.99 5.25 -11.17
CA VAL A 267 3.94 4.29 -10.82
C VAL A 267 2.84 4.34 -11.87
N THR A 268 2.53 3.19 -12.46
CA THR A 268 1.46 3.06 -13.47
C THR A 268 0.66 1.78 -13.20
N ASP A 269 -0.47 1.64 -13.87
CA ASP A 269 -1.04 0.31 -14.03
C ASP A 269 -0.18 -0.55 -14.98
N THR A 270 -0.57 -1.80 -15.20
CA THR A 270 0.22 -2.77 -16.00
C THR A 270 0.19 -2.51 -17.52
N VAL A 271 -0.52 -1.47 -17.97
CA VAL A 271 -0.56 -1.03 -19.37
C VAL A 271 -0.04 0.41 -19.54
N GLY A 272 0.47 1.03 -18.47
CA GLY A 272 1.06 2.38 -18.50
C GLY A 272 0.06 3.51 -18.24
N GLY A 273 -1.16 3.20 -17.82
CA GLY A 273 -2.18 4.16 -17.40
C GLY A 273 -2.08 4.55 -15.92
N PRO A 274 -3.07 5.32 -15.41
CA PRO A 274 -3.12 5.68 -14.00
C PRO A 274 -3.14 4.45 -13.09
N TRP A 275 -2.30 4.46 -12.06
CA TRP A 275 -2.17 3.33 -11.12
C TRP A 275 -3.35 3.23 -10.15
N PHE A 276 -4.00 4.35 -9.83
CA PHE A 276 -5.18 4.39 -8.98
C PHE A 276 -6.36 4.95 -9.77
N ASP A 277 -7.44 4.18 -9.82
CA ASP A 277 -8.67 4.53 -10.53
C ASP A 277 -9.85 4.04 -9.71
N VAL A 278 -10.61 4.98 -9.16
CA VAL A 278 -11.78 4.71 -8.32
C VAL A 278 -12.92 3.99 -9.04
N ALA A 279 -12.93 4.01 -10.37
CA ALA A 279 -13.91 3.29 -11.17
C ALA A 279 -13.60 1.80 -11.29
N LYS A 280 -12.37 1.37 -10.93
CA LYS A 280 -12.01 -0.05 -10.92
C LYS A 280 -12.66 -0.77 -9.75
N ALA A 281 -12.98 -2.05 -9.98
CA ALA A 281 -13.44 -2.92 -8.91
C ALA A 281 -12.36 -3.07 -7.82
N THR A 282 -12.78 -3.29 -6.58
CA THR A 282 -11.88 -3.36 -5.41
C THR A 282 -10.76 -4.40 -5.52
N SER A 283 -10.88 -5.40 -6.39
CA SER A 283 -9.91 -6.48 -6.58
C SER A 283 -9.23 -6.49 -7.97
N ALA A 284 -9.28 -5.37 -8.70
CA ALA A 284 -8.86 -5.32 -10.11
C ALA A 284 -7.55 -4.54 -10.35
N PHE A 285 -6.84 -4.14 -9.28
CA PHE A 285 -5.63 -3.37 -9.44
C PHE A 285 -4.46 -4.25 -9.86
N GLY A 286 -3.71 -3.75 -10.83
CA GLY A 286 -2.39 -4.22 -11.19
C GLY A 286 -1.47 -3.01 -11.28
N VAL A 287 -0.24 -3.12 -10.76
CA VAL A 287 0.69 -1.99 -10.63
C VAL A 287 2.06 -2.38 -11.16
N CYS A 288 2.66 -1.44 -11.91
CA CYS A 288 4.08 -1.40 -12.22
C CYS A 288 4.67 -0.12 -11.61
N ALA A 289 5.49 -0.26 -10.59
CA ALA A 289 6.23 0.83 -9.97
C ALA A 289 7.72 0.57 -10.10
N ALA A 290 8.48 1.54 -10.58
CA ALA A 290 9.91 1.33 -10.81
C ALA A 290 10.70 2.64 -10.79
N ALA A 291 12.02 2.51 -10.63
CA ALA A 291 12.96 3.60 -10.87
C ALA A 291 12.72 4.21 -12.26
N PRO A 292 12.73 5.55 -12.40
CA PRO A 292 12.35 6.23 -13.65
C PRO A 292 13.16 5.81 -14.87
N SER A 293 14.44 5.46 -14.66
CA SER A 293 15.37 5.13 -15.74
C SER A 293 14.94 3.98 -16.64
N ARG A 294 14.21 2.98 -16.10
CA ARG A 294 13.85 1.74 -16.81
C ARG A 294 12.42 1.27 -16.61
N HIS A 295 11.54 2.14 -16.11
CA HIS A 295 10.12 1.79 -15.93
C HIS A 295 9.48 1.28 -17.23
N ALA A 296 9.67 1.99 -18.35
CA ALA A 296 9.10 1.60 -19.64
C ALA A 296 9.63 0.23 -20.14
N ASP A 297 10.91 -0.06 -19.92
CA ASP A 297 11.48 -1.37 -20.27
C ASP A 297 10.87 -2.50 -19.44
N LEU A 298 10.72 -2.27 -18.12
CA LEU A 298 10.12 -3.25 -17.23
C LEU A 298 8.64 -3.48 -17.56
N LEU A 299 7.88 -2.41 -17.82
CA LEU A 299 6.49 -2.48 -18.24
C LEU A 299 6.33 -3.33 -19.51
N ARG A 300 7.21 -3.12 -20.52
CA ARG A 300 7.22 -3.89 -21.76
C ARG A 300 7.56 -5.37 -21.52
N LEU A 301 8.53 -5.70 -20.66
CA LEU A 301 8.92 -7.07 -20.33
C LEU A 301 7.84 -7.83 -19.55
N SER A 302 7.13 -7.14 -18.68
CA SER A 302 6.09 -7.71 -17.81
C SER A 302 4.69 -7.65 -18.39
N GLY A 303 4.45 -6.85 -19.44
CA GLY A 303 3.16 -6.64 -20.07
C GLY A 303 2.61 -7.89 -20.75
N GLU A 304 1.29 -7.99 -20.82
CA GLU A 304 0.64 -9.05 -21.62
C GLU A 304 0.88 -8.81 -23.13
N PRO A 305 1.07 -9.86 -23.92
CA PRO A 305 1.14 -9.70 -25.37
C PRO A 305 -0.19 -9.14 -25.88
N PRO A 306 -0.16 -8.31 -26.95
CA PRO A 306 -1.38 -7.75 -27.52
C PRO A 306 -2.36 -8.88 -27.86
N LYS A 307 -3.66 -8.60 -27.73
CA LYS A 307 -4.69 -9.52 -28.17
C LYS A 307 -4.57 -9.59 -29.72
N GLY A 308 -4.13 -10.73 -30.22
CA GLY A 308 -4.13 -11.03 -31.64
C GLY A 308 -5.53 -11.12 -32.21
#